data_13d1dc7aa3d8adc5fd2237f6cfe2c90d
#
_entry.id   13d1dc7aa3d8adc5fd2237f6cfe2c90d
#
_cell.length_a   1.000
_cell.length_b   1.000
_cell.length_c   1.000
_cell.angle_alpha   90.00
_cell.angle_beta   90.00
_cell.angle_gamma   90.00
#
_symmetry.space_group_name_H-M   'P 1'
#
loop_
_entity.id
_entity.type
_entity.pdbx_description
1 polymer ?
#
loop_
_entity_poly.entity_id
_entity_poly.type
_entity_poly.pdbx_seq_one_letter_code
_entity_poly.pdbx_strand_id
1 'polypeptide(L)'
;MDILSLTAVELAKAIREGRTTAVEATQVVLDRIAAAEDVYHCYVTVERDKALQQAAEVQKKIEAGELTGPLAGVPFAIKDNMCTEGTLTTCSSKILENFIPTFSAEAVLNLEKAGAVILGKTNMDEFAMGSTTETSYYGVTRNPRNPEHVPGGSSGGSAAAVAAQECFAALGSDTGGSIRQPASYCGVVGMKPTYGTVSRYGLIAYGSSLDQIGPLTKDVTDCATVLETITSHDPKDSTSMKREDTDFTSALVADVKGMKIGIPRDYFGEGLDPEVRDAVLAAAEVLKAQGAEVEEFDLSLVDYAIPTYYTIAAAEASSNLERFDGVKYGYRAQDAEDLHTMYKRSRSQGFGPEVKRRIMLGSFVLSSGYYDAYYLKALRVKALIKKAFDEAFAKYNVILGPVAPTTAPKLGSSLADPIKMYLGDIYTISINLAGLPGISVPCGTDSQGLPIGMQLIGDCFKEKTLIRAAYTYEQSVK
;
A
#
# COMPACT_ATOMS: atom_id res chain seq x y z
N MET A 1 10.60 4.81 -29.30
CA MET A 1 10.86 4.58 -27.86
C MET A 1 9.64 3.87 -27.31
N ASP A 2 9.80 2.76 -26.61
CA ASP A 2 8.68 2.16 -25.91
C ASP A 2 8.44 2.89 -24.58
N ILE A 3 7.41 3.75 -24.55
CA ILE A 3 7.09 4.59 -23.38
C ILE A 3 6.74 3.72 -22.16
N LEU A 4 5.98 2.62 -22.36
CA LEU A 4 5.52 1.79 -21.25
C LEU A 4 6.66 1.02 -20.54
N SER A 5 7.80 0.81 -21.21
CA SER A 5 8.96 0.15 -20.63
C SER A 5 9.75 1.03 -19.65
N LEU A 6 9.60 2.36 -19.73
CA LEU A 6 10.31 3.31 -18.86
C LEU A 6 9.85 3.23 -17.41
N THR A 7 10.72 3.65 -16.47
CA THR A 7 10.35 3.97 -15.11
C THR A 7 9.72 5.38 -15.03
N ALA A 8 9.15 5.76 -13.90
CA ALA A 8 8.54 7.09 -13.74
C ALA A 8 9.58 8.22 -13.90
N VAL A 9 10.75 8.06 -13.29
CA VAL A 9 11.84 9.05 -13.38
C VAL A 9 12.42 9.12 -14.79
N GLU A 10 12.55 7.97 -15.48
CA GLU A 10 13.02 7.93 -16.88
C GLU A 10 12.01 8.59 -17.82
N LEU A 11 10.71 8.39 -17.60
CA LEU A 11 9.68 9.06 -18.38
C LEU A 11 9.73 10.59 -18.20
N ALA A 12 9.76 11.05 -16.95
CA ALA A 12 9.85 12.48 -16.67
C ALA A 12 11.12 13.11 -17.32
N LYS A 13 12.24 12.39 -17.31
CA LYS A 13 13.46 12.81 -18.01
C LYS A 13 13.23 12.86 -19.53
N ALA A 14 12.59 11.84 -20.12
CA ALA A 14 12.29 11.80 -21.54
C ALA A 14 11.39 12.97 -21.99
N ILE A 15 10.41 13.33 -21.15
CA ILE A 15 9.51 14.47 -21.40
C ILE A 15 10.31 15.79 -21.34
N ARG A 16 11.14 16.00 -20.34
CA ARG A 16 11.98 17.22 -20.23
C ARG A 16 12.99 17.37 -21.38
N GLU A 17 13.48 16.25 -21.89
CA GLU A 17 14.40 16.25 -23.05
C GLU A 17 13.66 16.36 -24.40
N GLY A 18 12.33 16.48 -24.40
CA GLY A 18 11.51 16.59 -25.62
C GLY A 18 11.45 15.31 -26.47
N ARG A 19 11.80 14.13 -25.88
CA ARG A 19 11.73 12.83 -26.57
C ARG A 19 10.32 12.27 -26.65
N THR A 20 9.43 12.75 -25.79
CA THR A 20 7.99 12.52 -25.75
C THR A 20 7.32 13.70 -25.03
N THR A 21 5.99 13.68 -24.89
CA THR A 21 5.22 14.68 -24.15
C THR A 21 4.39 14.04 -23.04
N ALA A 22 3.98 14.85 -22.04
CA ALA A 22 3.06 14.38 -21.00
C ALA A 22 1.72 13.91 -21.61
N VAL A 23 1.25 14.56 -22.67
CA VAL A 23 0.02 14.19 -23.37
C VAL A 23 0.17 12.84 -24.06
N GLU A 24 1.28 12.64 -24.79
CA GLU A 24 1.55 11.35 -25.46
C GLU A 24 1.69 10.20 -24.45
N ALA A 25 2.45 10.42 -23.38
CA ALA A 25 2.62 9.41 -22.32
C ALA A 25 1.28 9.05 -21.66
N THR A 26 0.45 10.06 -21.35
CA THR A 26 -0.89 9.84 -20.79
C THR A 26 -1.80 9.09 -21.76
N GLN A 27 -1.79 9.46 -23.06
CA GLN A 27 -2.58 8.77 -24.07
C GLN A 27 -2.19 7.28 -24.19
N VAL A 28 -0.89 6.99 -24.25
CA VAL A 28 -0.37 5.60 -24.34
C VAL A 28 -0.81 4.76 -23.15
N VAL A 29 -0.78 5.32 -21.93
CA VAL A 29 -1.24 4.62 -20.73
C VAL A 29 -2.77 4.42 -20.75
N LEU A 30 -3.54 5.43 -21.14
CA LEU A 30 -5.00 5.31 -21.26
C LEU A 30 -5.43 4.27 -22.31
N ASP A 31 -4.68 4.14 -23.41
CA ASP A 31 -4.91 3.11 -24.41
C ASP A 31 -4.51 1.73 -23.88
N ARG A 32 -3.46 1.63 -23.05
CA ARG A 32 -3.09 0.41 -22.34
C ARG A 32 -4.19 -0.02 -21.38
N ILE A 33 -4.75 0.90 -20.57
CA ILE A 33 -5.89 0.64 -19.69
C ILE A 33 -7.06 0.10 -20.50
N ALA A 34 -7.46 0.78 -21.60
CA ALA A 34 -8.57 0.36 -22.43
C ALA A 34 -8.40 -1.05 -23.05
N ALA A 35 -7.15 -1.47 -23.28
CA ALA A 35 -6.85 -2.80 -23.83
C ALA A 35 -6.77 -3.92 -22.80
N ALA A 36 -6.56 -3.62 -21.51
CA ALA A 36 -6.24 -4.60 -20.48
C ALA A 36 -7.24 -4.65 -19.32
N GLU A 37 -8.00 -3.59 -19.11
CA GLU A 37 -8.87 -3.44 -17.94
C GLU A 37 -9.97 -4.49 -17.85
N ASP A 38 -10.51 -4.95 -18.98
CA ASP A 38 -11.48 -6.05 -19.04
C ASP A 38 -10.92 -7.37 -18.47
N VAL A 39 -9.59 -7.52 -18.44
CA VAL A 39 -8.91 -8.70 -17.89
C VAL A 39 -8.54 -8.48 -16.43
N TYR A 40 -7.94 -7.32 -16.11
CA TYR A 40 -7.30 -7.13 -14.81
C TYR A 40 -8.16 -6.41 -13.78
N HIS A 41 -9.09 -5.55 -14.19
CA HIS A 41 -9.95 -4.76 -13.29
C HIS A 41 -9.15 -3.98 -12.23
N CYS A 42 -8.14 -3.24 -12.68
CA CYS A 42 -7.28 -2.46 -11.79
C CYS A 42 -7.96 -1.19 -11.28
N TYR A 43 -8.93 -0.65 -12.02
CA TYR A 43 -9.57 0.63 -11.72
C TYR A 43 -11.06 0.48 -11.36
N VAL A 44 -11.52 1.35 -10.47
CA VAL A 44 -12.95 1.62 -10.23
C VAL A 44 -13.40 2.78 -11.12
N THR A 45 -12.53 3.78 -11.29
CA THR A 45 -12.81 4.98 -12.08
C THR A 45 -11.58 5.37 -12.89
N VAL A 46 -11.75 5.55 -14.20
CA VAL A 46 -10.73 6.11 -15.11
C VAL A 46 -11.20 7.48 -15.58
N GLU A 47 -10.41 8.53 -15.32
CA GLU A 47 -10.71 9.92 -15.62
C GLU A 47 -10.04 10.36 -16.94
N ARG A 48 -10.37 9.70 -18.06
CA ARG A 48 -9.69 9.87 -19.36
C ARG A 48 -9.56 11.33 -19.78
N ASP A 49 -10.68 12.05 -19.85
CA ASP A 49 -10.69 13.43 -20.36
C ASP A 49 -10.00 14.39 -19.40
N LYS A 50 -10.22 14.21 -18.08
CA LYS A 50 -9.56 15.00 -17.03
C LYS A 50 -8.05 14.78 -17.03
N ALA A 51 -7.59 13.53 -17.19
CA ALA A 51 -6.17 13.20 -17.27
C ALA A 51 -5.48 13.81 -18.49
N LEU A 52 -6.11 13.78 -19.67
CA LEU A 52 -5.58 14.40 -20.88
C LEU A 52 -5.52 15.94 -20.78
N GLN A 53 -6.56 16.54 -20.18
CA GLN A 53 -6.56 17.98 -19.91
C GLN A 53 -5.43 18.35 -18.94
N GLN A 54 -5.29 17.62 -17.82
CA GLN A 54 -4.21 17.83 -16.85
C GLN A 54 -2.83 17.66 -17.50
N ALA A 55 -2.66 16.63 -18.33
CA ALA A 55 -1.42 16.38 -19.07
C ALA A 55 -1.06 17.58 -20.00
N ALA A 56 -2.05 18.16 -20.69
CA ALA A 56 -1.82 19.32 -21.56
C ALA A 56 -1.44 20.58 -20.76
N GLU A 57 -2.03 20.78 -19.57
CA GLU A 57 -1.68 21.89 -18.69
C GLU A 57 -0.28 21.73 -18.10
N VAL A 58 0.06 20.50 -17.66
CA VAL A 58 1.39 20.15 -17.15
C VAL A 58 2.45 20.30 -18.24
N GLN A 59 2.17 19.88 -19.48
CA GLN A 59 3.08 20.02 -20.61
C GLN A 59 3.46 21.47 -20.85
N LYS A 60 2.49 22.39 -20.84
CA LYS A 60 2.75 23.84 -20.98
C LYS A 60 3.67 24.38 -19.88
N LYS A 61 3.48 23.93 -18.63
CA LYS A 61 4.33 24.34 -17.50
C LYS A 61 5.75 23.78 -17.62
N ILE A 62 5.90 22.56 -18.17
CA ILE A 62 7.23 21.97 -18.46
C ILE A 62 7.94 22.80 -19.55
N GLU A 63 7.25 23.14 -20.65
CA GLU A 63 7.79 23.96 -21.75
C GLU A 63 8.15 25.37 -21.29
N ALA A 64 7.40 25.92 -20.33
CA ALA A 64 7.70 27.22 -19.71
C ALA A 64 8.86 27.18 -18.70
N GLY A 65 9.36 25.97 -18.35
CA GLY A 65 10.39 25.77 -17.31
C GLY A 65 9.88 25.91 -15.87
N GLU A 66 8.57 25.94 -15.66
CA GLU A 66 7.95 26.04 -14.33
C GLU A 66 7.92 24.69 -13.60
N LEU A 67 7.85 23.58 -14.34
CA LEU A 67 7.89 22.22 -13.81
C LEU A 67 9.11 21.47 -14.36
N THR A 68 10.09 21.21 -13.49
CA THR A 68 11.35 20.54 -13.83
C THR A 68 11.60 19.29 -12.98
N GLY A 69 10.66 18.95 -12.08
CA GLY A 69 10.79 17.87 -11.12
C GLY A 69 10.79 16.47 -11.75
N PRO A 70 11.22 15.45 -10.97
CA PRO A 70 11.39 14.09 -11.48
C PRO A 70 10.08 13.33 -11.74
N LEU A 71 8.92 13.92 -11.42
CA LEU A 71 7.59 13.34 -11.66
C LEU A 71 6.72 14.20 -12.58
N ALA A 72 7.28 15.28 -13.17
CA ALA A 72 6.53 16.16 -14.05
C ALA A 72 6.10 15.44 -15.34
N GLY A 73 4.79 15.38 -15.57
CA GLY A 73 4.15 14.74 -16.73
C GLY A 73 3.95 13.23 -16.59
N VAL A 74 4.25 12.64 -15.44
CA VAL A 74 4.13 11.18 -15.22
C VAL A 74 2.71 10.79 -14.86
N PRO A 75 2.10 9.77 -15.54
CA PRO A 75 0.77 9.24 -15.22
C PRO A 75 0.77 8.37 -13.96
N PHE A 76 -0.09 8.73 -12.99
CA PHE A 76 -0.26 8.09 -11.68
C PHE A 76 -1.66 7.53 -11.46
N ALA A 77 -1.75 6.44 -10.71
CA ALA A 77 -2.99 5.88 -10.20
C ALA A 77 -3.11 6.09 -8.68
N ILE A 78 -4.33 6.33 -8.19
CA ILE A 78 -4.61 6.61 -6.78
C ILE A 78 -5.56 5.57 -6.24
N LYS A 79 -5.20 4.91 -5.13
CA LYS A 79 -6.10 3.97 -4.44
C LYS A 79 -7.41 4.63 -4.06
N ASP A 80 -8.52 3.92 -4.23
CA ASP A 80 -9.88 4.47 -4.13
C ASP A 80 -10.33 4.86 -2.70
N ASN A 81 -9.46 4.82 -1.72
CA ASN A 81 -9.70 5.37 -0.39
C ASN A 81 -9.03 6.73 -0.12
N MET A 82 -8.38 7.33 -1.11
CA MET A 82 -7.84 8.68 -1.01
C MET A 82 -8.75 9.65 -1.72
N CYS A 83 -9.29 10.64 -0.99
CA CYS A 83 -10.11 11.70 -1.56
C CYS A 83 -9.35 12.40 -2.68
N THR A 84 -10.01 12.55 -3.82
CA THR A 84 -9.49 13.26 -4.99
C THR A 84 -10.61 14.20 -5.45
N GLU A 85 -10.39 15.50 -5.39
CA GLU A 85 -11.42 16.51 -5.65
C GLU A 85 -12.07 16.34 -7.03
N GLY A 86 -13.40 16.31 -7.02
CA GLY A 86 -14.20 16.16 -8.23
C GLY A 86 -14.09 14.78 -8.91
N THR A 87 -13.52 13.76 -8.24
CA THR A 87 -13.38 12.39 -8.74
C THR A 87 -14.08 11.42 -7.79
N LEU A 88 -14.90 10.52 -8.32
CA LEU A 88 -15.60 9.50 -7.54
C LEU A 88 -14.61 8.74 -6.64
N THR A 89 -14.92 8.63 -5.34
CA THR A 89 -14.07 7.98 -4.33
C THR A 89 -14.92 7.08 -3.44
N THR A 90 -14.87 5.78 -3.65
CA THR A 90 -15.85 4.83 -3.11
C THR A 90 -15.32 3.90 -2.03
N CYS A 91 -14.01 3.82 -1.82
CA CYS A 91 -13.39 2.75 -1.04
C CYS A 91 -13.77 1.35 -1.52
N SER A 92 -14.06 1.20 -2.81
CA SER A 92 -14.59 -0.02 -3.44
C SER A 92 -15.84 -0.58 -2.73
N SER A 93 -16.69 0.30 -2.18
CA SER A 93 -17.88 -0.02 -1.41
C SER A 93 -19.13 0.64 -1.97
N LYS A 94 -20.24 -0.08 -1.93
CA LYS A 94 -21.55 0.47 -2.24
C LYS A 94 -21.95 1.64 -1.33
N ILE A 95 -21.49 1.65 -0.08
CA ILE A 95 -21.84 2.71 0.88
C ILE A 95 -21.39 4.10 0.41
N LEU A 96 -20.36 4.19 -0.42
CA LEU A 96 -19.83 5.43 -0.99
C LEU A 96 -19.95 5.48 -2.53
N GLU A 97 -20.82 4.69 -3.14
CA GLU A 97 -20.95 4.55 -4.60
C GLU A 97 -21.21 5.87 -5.36
N ASN A 98 -21.63 6.92 -4.66
CA ASN A 98 -21.92 8.23 -5.21
C ASN A 98 -21.12 9.37 -4.55
N PHE A 99 -20.08 9.06 -3.79
CA PHE A 99 -19.31 10.08 -3.07
C PHE A 99 -18.25 10.73 -3.97
N ILE A 100 -18.42 12.03 -4.23
CA ILE A 100 -17.46 12.88 -4.92
C ILE A 100 -16.90 13.86 -3.90
N PRO A 101 -15.61 13.77 -3.51
CA PRO A 101 -14.99 14.69 -2.56
C PRO A 101 -14.90 16.12 -3.13
N THR A 102 -15.00 17.09 -2.22
CA THR A 102 -14.78 18.52 -2.49
C THR A 102 -13.38 18.99 -2.13
N PHE A 103 -12.48 18.05 -1.86
CA PHE A 103 -11.07 18.29 -1.54
C PHE A 103 -10.25 17.04 -1.86
N SER A 104 -8.95 17.23 -2.07
CA SER A 104 -8.00 16.12 -2.26
C SER A 104 -7.22 15.81 -0.98
N ALA A 105 -6.78 14.55 -0.87
CA ALA A 105 -5.80 14.13 0.13
C ALA A 105 -4.47 14.87 -0.07
N GLU A 106 -3.76 15.20 1.02
CA GLU A 106 -2.51 15.94 0.96
C GLU A 106 -1.46 15.24 0.07
N ALA A 107 -1.37 13.91 0.14
CA ALA A 107 -0.48 13.14 -0.73
C ALA A 107 -0.81 13.30 -2.23
N VAL A 108 -2.10 13.39 -2.58
CA VAL A 108 -2.55 13.64 -3.97
C VAL A 108 -2.20 15.05 -4.39
N LEU A 109 -2.44 16.06 -3.53
CA LEU A 109 -2.07 17.46 -3.80
C LEU A 109 -0.57 17.62 -4.02
N ASN A 110 0.27 16.89 -3.28
CA ASN A 110 1.71 16.94 -3.43
C ASN A 110 2.16 16.33 -4.77
N LEU A 111 1.52 15.24 -5.23
CA LEU A 111 1.76 14.70 -6.58
C LEU A 111 1.34 15.68 -7.67
N GLU A 112 0.16 16.31 -7.57
CA GLU A 112 -0.33 17.29 -8.53
C GLU A 112 0.57 18.53 -8.60
N LYS A 113 1.05 19.02 -7.45
CA LYS A 113 2.04 20.10 -7.37
C LYS A 113 3.37 19.74 -8.04
N ALA A 114 3.78 18.48 -7.97
CA ALA A 114 4.98 17.98 -8.65
C ALA A 114 4.77 17.78 -10.17
N GLY A 115 3.55 17.97 -10.65
CA GLY A 115 3.19 17.83 -12.06
C GLY A 115 2.85 16.40 -12.49
N ALA A 116 2.55 15.51 -11.56
CA ALA A 116 2.03 14.19 -11.88
C ALA A 116 0.61 14.29 -12.48
N VAL A 117 0.27 13.40 -13.41
CA VAL A 117 -1.04 13.32 -14.06
C VAL A 117 -1.86 12.22 -13.42
N ILE A 118 -3.02 12.54 -12.85
CA ILE A 118 -3.86 11.55 -12.16
C ILE A 118 -4.80 10.88 -13.15
N LEU A 119 -4.66 9.55 -13.32
CA LEU A 119 -5.42 8.74 -14.27
C LEU A 119 -6.81 8.35 -13.76
N GLY A 120 -6.94 8.17 -12.43
CA GLY A 120 -8.16 7.67 -11.82
C GLY A 120 -7.92 6.96 -10.49
N LYS A 121 -8.92 6.13 -10.11
CA LYS A 121 -9.01 5.47 -8.80
C LYS A 121 -8.91 3.96 -8.96
N THR A 122 -7.92 3.37 -8.29
CA THR A 122 -7.68 1.93 -8.37
C THR A 122 -8.55 1.14 -7.41
N ASN A 123 -8.94 -0.05 -7.86
CA ASN A 123 -9.71 -1.01 -7.08
C ASN A 123 -8.96 -1.48 -5.82
N MET A 124 -9.70 -1.90 -4.82
CA MET A 124 -9.15 -2.30 -3.53
C MET A 124 -10.11 -3.25 -2.81
N ASP A 125 -9.66 -3.91 -1.76
CA ASP A 125 -10.58 -4.52 -0.81
C ASP A 125 -11.46 -3.45 -0.16
N GLU A 126 -12.74 -3.74 0.04
CA GLU A 126 -13.71 -2.79 0.57
C GLU A 126 -13.23 -2.15 1.88
N PHE A 127 -13.15 -0.81 1.93
CA PHE A 127 -12.61 -0.01 3.05
C PHE A 127 -11.23 -0.47 3.54
N ALA A 128 -10.39 -0.97 2.65
CA ALA A 128 -9.07 -1.53 2.96
C ALA A 128 -9.11 -2.76 3.89
N MET A 129 -10.24 -3.46 3.97
CA MET A 129 -10.46 -4.63 4.82
C MET A 129 -10.40 -5.92 4.01
N GLY A 130 -9.19 -6.41 3.77
CA GLY A 130 -8.87 -7.61 3.03
C GLY A 130 -7.42 -7.64 2.61
N SER A 131 -7.03 -8.76 1.99
CA SER A 131 -5.63 -9.00 1.55
C SER A 131 -5.59 -9.61 0.15
N THR A 132 -6.68 -9.53 -0.63
CA THR A 132 -6.79 -10.21 -1.94
C THR A 132 -7.43 -9.36 -3.04
N THR A 133 -8.06 -8.25 -2.70
CA THR A 133 -8.86 -7.40 -3.61
C THR A 133 -10.01 -8.15 -4.28
N GLU A 134 -10.56 -9.15 -3.55
CA GLU A 134 -11.75 -9.90 -3.95
C GLU A 134 -13.02 -9.40 -3.27
N THR A 135 -12.90 -8.53 -2.25
CA THR A 135 -14.04 -8.02 -1.46
C THR A 135 -14.63 -6.72 -2.03
N SER A 136 -14.12 -6.22 -3.14
CA SER A 136 -14.62 -5.03 -3.82
C SER A 136 -16.05 -5.20 -4.29
N TYR A 137 -16.89 -4.18 -4.07
CA TYR A 137 -18.24 -4.09 -4.64
C TYR A 137 -18.24 -4.02 -6.18
N TYR A 138 -17.17 -3.49 -6.77
CA TYR A 138 -17.04 -3.28 -8.22
C TYR A 138 -16.46 -4.49 -8.97
N GLY A 139 -16.15 -5.57 -8.28
CA GLY A 139 -15.60 -6.78 -8.87
C GLY A 139 -14.15 -7.04 -8.46
N VAL A 140 -13.63 -8.18 -8.92
CA VAL A 140 -12.35 -8.73 -8.50
C VAL A 140 -11.23 -8.20 -9.38
N THR A 141 -10.14 -7.72 -8.78
CA THR A 141 -8.89 -7.45 -9.51
C THR A 141 -8.09 -8.75 -9.68
N ARG A 142 -7.48 -8.92 -10.83
CA ARG A 142 -6.66 -10.09 -11.18
C ARG A 142 -5.18 -9.73 -11.23
N ASN A 143 -4.34 -10.70 -10.90
CA ASN A 143 -2.89 -10.51 -10.93
C ASN A 143 -2.37 -10.49 -12.39
N PRO A 144 -1.67 -9.44 -12.84
CA PRO A 144 -1.13 -9.39 -14.20
C PRO A 144 -0.06 -10.45 -14.51
N ARG A 145 0.55 -11.04 -13.48
CA ARG A 145 1.51 -12.14 -13.65
C ARG A 145 0.83 -13.46 -14.00
N ASN A 146 -0.37 -13.67 -13.43
CA ASN A 146 -1.25 -14.79 -13.77
C ASN A 146 -2.70 -14.42 -13.37
N PRO A 147 -3.62 -14.21 -14.35
CA PRO A 147 -5.00 -13.79 -14.07
C PRO A 147 -5.87 -14.77 -13.29
N GLU A 148 -5.40 -16.00 -13.05
CA GLU A 148 -6.07 -16.97 -12.16
C GLU A 148 -5.76 -16.73 -10.68
N HIS A 149 -4.84 -15.80 -10.37
CA HIS A 149 -4.35 -15.50 -9.02
C HIS A 149 -4.77 -14.10 -8.57
N VAL A 150 -4.80 -13.92 -7.24
CA VAL A 150 -5.08 -12.62 -6.64
C VAL A 150 -3.89 -11.67 -6.79
N PRO A 151 -4.09 -10.34 -6.92
CA PRO A 151 -3.01 -9.36 -6.92
C PRO A 151 -2.48 -9.07 -5.51
N GLY A 152 -3.12 -9.67 -4.48
CA GLY A 152 -2.99 -9.22 -3.10
C GLY A 152 -3.92 -8.07 -2.75
N GLY A 153 -3.77 -7.52 -1.56
CA GLY A 153 -4.61 -6.43 -1.07
C GLY A 153 -4.13 -5.84 0.28
N SER A 154 -4.76 -4.77 0.67
CA SER A 154 -5.96 -4.17 0.05
C SER A 154 -5.65 -3.23 -1.13
N SER A 155 -4.39 -2.91 -1.46
CA SER A 155 -4.00 -2.06 -2.60
C SER A 155 -3.74 -2.90 -3.87
N GLY A 156 -4.55 -3.95 -4.11
CA GLY A 156 -4.32 -4.87 -5.23
C GLY A 156 -4.48 -4.20 -6.59
N GLY A 157 -5.47 -3.32 -6.78
CA GLY A 157 -5.60 -2.55 -8.02
C GLY A 157 -4.40 -1.65 -8.29
N SER A 158 -3.84 -0.99 -7.24
CA SER A 158 -2.64 -0.16 -7.38
C SER A 158 -1.40 -0.97 -7.78
N ALA A 159 -1.18 -2.13 -7.15
CA ALA A 159 -0.06 -3.01 -7.48
C ALA A 159 -0.21 -3.62 -8.87
N ALA A 160 -1.42 -4.07 -9.20
CA ALA A 160 -1.75 -4.64 -10.50
C ALA A 160 -1.59 -3.61 -11.63
N ALA A 161 -2.05 -2.37 -11.44
CA ALA A 161 -1.92 -1.30 -12.43
C ALA A 161 -0.45 -1.02 -12.78
N VAL A 162 0.44 -0.97 -11.77
CA VAL A 162 1.88 -0.82 -12.01
C VAL A 162 2.45 -2.03 -12.75
N ALA A 163 2.10 -3.24 -12.32
CA ALA A 163 2.59 -4.49 -12.94
C ALA A 163 2.07 -4.69 -14.38
N ALA A 164 0.84 -4.22 -14.67
CA ALA A 164 0.20 -4.27 -15.98
C ALA A 164 0.64 -3.13 -16.90
N GLN A 165 1.46 -2.20 -16.43
CA GLN A 165 1.84 -0.97 -17.16
C GLN A 165 0.64 -0.04 -17.46
N GLU A 166 -0.35 -0.04 -16.61
CA GLU A 166 -1.54 0.83 -16.65
C GLU A 166 -1.33 2.15 -15.88
N CYS A 167 -0.17 2.32 -15.29
CA CYS A 167 0.39 3.56 -14.75
C CYS A 167 1.90 3.40 -14.56
N PHE A 168 2.61 4.49 -14.33
CA PHE A 168 4.04 4.45 -14.03
C PHE A 168 4.32 4.24 -12.55
N ALA A 169 3.47 4.79 -11.70
CA ALA A 169 3.48 4.58 -10.27
C ALA A 169 2.07 4.74 -9.70
N ALA A 170 1.82 4.21 -8.52
CA ALA A 170 0.55 4.33 -7.83
C ALA A 170 0.73 4.66 -6.34
N LEU A 171 -0.28 5.29 -5.75
CA LEU A 171 -0.40 5.35 -4.29
C LEU A 171 -1.27 4.21 -3.77
N GLY A 172 -0.82 3.61 -2.68
CA GLY A 172 -1.55 2.66 -1.87
C GLY A 172 -1.70 3.12 -0.43
N SER A 173 -2.42 2.36 0.37
CA SER A 173 -2.49 2.51 1.83
C SER A 173 -2.20 1.19 2.51
N ASP A 174 -1.53 1.23 3.66
CA ASP A 174 -1.06 0.05 4.39
C ASP A 174 -1.43 0.18 5.87
N THR A 175 -2.33 -0.70 6.31
CA THR A 175 -2.81 -0.79 7.69
C THR A 175 -2.22 -2.02 8.39
N GLY A 176 -1.97 -3.09 7.62
CA GLY A 176 -1.43 -4.37 8.09
C GLY A 176 -0.57 -5.10 7.05
N GLY A 177 -0.15 -4.42 5.98
CA GLY A 177 0.61 -5.03 4.88
C GLY A 177 0.09 -4.64 3.50
N SER A 178 -0.96 -3.81 3.44
CA SER A 178 -1.75 -3.58 2.23
C SER A 178 -1.07 -2.77 1.11
N ILE A 179 0.19 -2.40 1.24
CA ILE A 179 1.10 -1.97 0.16
C ILE A 179 2.10 -3.07 -0.14
N ARG A 180 2.76 -3.59 0.90
CA ARG A 180 3.90 -4.50 0.79
C ARG A 180 3.50 -5.87 0.24
N GLN A 181 2.38 -6.42 0.73
CA GLN A 181 1.91 -7.74 0.30
C GLN A 181 1.46 -7.74 -1.18
N PRO A 182 0.60 -6.82 -1.66
CA PRO A 182 0.27 -6.79 -3.07
C PRO A 182 1.47 -6.41 -3.97
N ALA A 183 2.44 -5.62 -3.48
CA ALA A 183 3.69 -5.39 -4.20
C ALA A 183 4.47 -6.70 -4.41
N SER A 184 4.58 -7.55 -3.38
CA SER A 184 5.20 -8.87 -3.48
C SER A 184 4.49 -9.76 -4.51
N TYR A 185 3.17 -9.86 -4.43
CA TYR A 185 2.39 -10.74 -5.31
C TYR A 185 2.37 -10.30 -6.78
N CYS A 186 2.45 -9.00 -7.03
CA CYS A 186 2.50 -8.45 -8.39
C CYS A 186 3.93 -8.27 -8.94
N GLY A 187 4.97 -8.50 -8.11
CA GLY A 187 6.36 -8.34 -8.51
C GLY A 187 6.73 -6.89 -8.83
N VAL A 188 6.34 -5.98 -7.93
CA VAL A 188 6.65 -4.54 -7.95
C VAL A 188 7.24 -4.10 -6.61
N VAL A 189 7.79 -2.90 -6.54
CA VAL A 189 8.29 -2.32 -5.29
C VAL A 189 7.15 -1.61 -4.56
N GLY A 190 7.01 -1.86 -3.25
CA GLY A 190 6.02 -1.16 -2.43
C GLY A 190 6.57 -0.78 -1.06
N MET A 191 6.39 0.47 -0.64
CA MET A 191 6.93 0.94 0.63
C MET A 191 5.86 1.56 1.52
N LYS A 192 5.80 1.06 2.74
CA LYS A 192 5.09 1.70 3.84
C LYS A 192 6.10 2.50 4.66
N PRO A 193 6.04 3.84 4.68
CA PRO A 193 6.94 4.63 5.53
C PRO A 193 6.57 4.50 7.02
N THR A 194 7.37 5.10 7.89
CA THR A 194 7.06 5.26 9.31
C THR A 194 5.71 5.95 9.47
N TYR A 195 4.92 5.50 10.45
CA TYR A 195 3.64 6.13 10.78
C TYR A 195 3.81 7.65 11.04
N GLY A 196 3.00 8.46 10.35
CA GLY A 196 3.06 9.92 10.42
C GLY A 196 4.06 10.59 9.48
N THR A 197 4.81 9.85 8.66
CA THR A 197 5.72 10.43 7.64
C THR A 197 4.95 11.09 6.49
N VAL A 198 3.87 10.46 6.02
CA VAL A 198 2.95 11.01 5.01
C VAL A 198 1.64 11.37 5.69
N SER A 199 1.11 12.56 5.40
CA SER A 199 -0.18 13.00 5.94
C SER A 199 -1.30 12.03 5.56
N ARG A 200 -2.19 11.76 6.52
CA ARG A 200 -3.41 10.98 6.33
C ARG A 200 -4.64 11.86 6.07
N TYR A 201 -4.47 13.18 5.98
CA TYR A 201 -5.58 14.06 5.60
C TYR A 201 -6.12 13.67 4.23
N GLY A 202 -7.42 13.39 4.17
CA GLY A 202 -8.09 12.93 2.96
C GLY A 202 -7.99 11.42 2.70
N LEU A 203 -7.28 10.64 3.55
CA LEU A 203 -7.37 9.19 3.56
C LEU A 203 -8.61 8.76 4.34
N ILE A 204 -9.52 8.02 3.70
CA ILE A 204 -10.68 7.45 4.39
C ILE A 204 -10.20 6.35 5.33
N ALA A 205 -10.42 6.54 6.63
CA ALA A 205 -9.78 5.76 7.67
C ALA A 205 -10.35 4.34 7.80
N TYR A 206 -9.44 3.35 7.89
CA TYR A 206 -9.72 2.03 8.40
C TYR A 206 -9.28 1.90 9.86
N GLY A 207 -7.97 1.93 10.14
CA GLY A 207 -7.37 1.86 11.45
C GLY A 207 -6.54 3.12 11.74
N SER A 208 -7.10 4.08 12.47
CA SER A 208 -6.52 5.42 12.63
C SER A 208 -5.11 5.41 13.25
N SER A 209 -4.78 4.41 14.07
CA SER A 209 -3.47 4.25 14.70
C SER A 209 -2.48 3.40 13.89
N LEU A 210 -2.85 2.99 12.66
CA LEU A 210 -2.11 2.03 11.84
C LEU A 210 -1.96 2.47 10.38
N ASP A 211 -2.98 3.14 9.81
CA ASP A 211 -3.04 3.51 8.39
C ASP A 211 -1.87 4.40 7.98
N GLN A 212 -1.25 4.09 6.82
CA GLN A 212 -0.23 4.92 6.22
C GLN A 212 -0.32 4.86 4.70
N ILE A 213 -0.16 6.02 4.03
CA ILE A 213 -0.04 6.11 2.56
C ILE A 213 1.41 5.84 2.16
N GLY A 214 1.61 5.19 1.02
CA GLY A 214 2.92 4.98 0.44
C GLY A 214 2.89 4.57 -1.03
N PRO A 215 4.06 4.57 -1.70
CA PRO A 215 4.20 4.29 -3.12
C PRO A 215 4.16 2.80 -3.47
N LEU A 216 3.70 2.54 -4.71
CA LEU A 216 3.86 1.29 -5.47
C LEU A 216 4.48 1.66 -6.82
N THR A 217 5.61 1.06 -7.18
CA THR A 217 6.46 1.50 -8.28
C THR A 217 7.16 0.33 -8.97
N LYS A 218 7.73 0.56 -10.15
CA LYS A 218 8.48 -0.45 -10.89
C LYS A 218 9.83 -0.77 -10.25
N ASP A 219 10.48 0.23 -9.64
CA ASP A 219 11.81 0.09 -9.03
C ASP A 219 11.98 0.93 -7.76
N VAL A 220 13.11 0.77 -7.10
CA VAL A 220 13.44 1.47 -5.85
C VAL A 220 13.71 2.97 -6.09
N THR A 221 14.19 3.35 -7.26
CA THR A 221 14.43 4.76 -7.62
C THR A 221 13.13 5.54 -7.67
N ASP A 222 12.14 5.01 -8.38
CA ASP A 222 10.79 5.58 -8.43
C ASP A 222 10.16 5.61 -7.03
N CYS A 223 10.34 4.53 -6.24
CA CYS A 223 9.81 4.44 -4.88
C CYS A 223 10.33 5.55 -3.97
N ALA A 224 11.63 5.78 -3.97
CA ALA A 224 12.26 6.87 -3.20
C ALA A 224 11.76 8.25 -3.66
N THR A 225 11.67 8.46 -4.98
CA THR A 225 11.24 9.72 -5.59
C THR A 225 9.78 10.04 -5.26
N VAL A 226 8.90 9.05 -5.36
CA VAL A 226 7.48 9.22 -5.02
C VAL A 226 7.32 9.47 -3.53
N LEU A 227 8.02 8.71 -2.66
CA LEU A 227 7.96 8.91 -1.22
C LEU A 227 8.43 10.32 -0.83
N GLU A 228 9.55 10.80 -1.40
CA GLU A 228 10.05 12.16 -1.19
C GLU A 228 9.00 13.22 -1.57
N THR A 229 8.33 13.02 -2.70
CA THR A 229 7.30 13.94 -3.20
C THR A 229 6.06 14.02 -2.31
N ILE A 230 5.58 12.88 -1.79
CA ILE A 230 4.34 12.84 -0.99
C ILE A 230 4.56 13.12 0.50
N THR A 231 5.83 13.19 0.94
CA THR A 231 6.17 13.44 2.35
C THR A 231 6.13 14.94 2.64
N SER A 232 5.26 15.33 3.57
CA SER A 232 5.16 16.69 4.07
C SER A 232 4.57 16.72 5.47
N HIS A 233 4.94 17.75 6.27
CA HIS A 233 4.21 18.04 7.49
C HIS A 233 2.90 18.76 7.16
N ASP A 234 1.78 18.20 7.61
CA ASP A 234 0.45 18.75 7.38
C ASP A 234 -0.25 19.06 8.71
N PRO A 235 -0.53 20.35 9.02
CA PRO A 235 -1.23 20.75 10.24
C PRO A 235 -2.70 20.27 10.29
N LYS A 236 -3.28 19.81 9.17
CA LYS A 236 -4.63 19.22 9.11
C LYS A 236 -4.67 17.78 9.62
N ASP A 237 -3.52 17.11 9.72
CA ASP A 237 -3.37 15.79 10.31
C ASP A 237 -2.53 15.87 11.59
N SER A 238 -3.17 15.70 12.74
CA SER A 238 -2.50 15.74 14.05
C SER A 238 -1.46 14.64 14.26
N THR A 239 -1.43 13.62 13.42
CA THR A 239 -0.44 12.55 13.46
C THR A 239 0.73 12.76 12.49
N SER A 240 0.64 13.78 11.62
CA SER A 240 1.71 14.14 10.69
C SER A 240 2.93 14.66 11.45
N MET A 241 4.07 13.99 11.25
CA MET A 241 5.32 14.29 11.95
C MET A 241 6.14 15.33 11.20
N LYS A 242 6.71 16.30 11.93
CA LYS A 242 7.66 17.24 11.36
C LYS A 242 9.03 16.57 11.24
N ARG A 243 9.56 16.50 10.01
CA ARG A 243 10.87 15.89 9.69
C ARG A 243 11.74 16.85 8.91
N GLU A 244 13.06 16.70 9.06
CA GLU A 244 14.07 17.44 8.29
C GLU A 244 14.75 16.54 7.24
N ASP A 245 14.78 15.21 7.44
CA ASP A 245 15.46 14.22 6.62
C ASP A 245 14.51 13.58 5.59
N THR A 246 13.90 14.37 4.73
CA THR A 246 12.93 13.90 3.73
C THR A 246 13.49 13.72 2.32
N ASP A 247 14.79 14.00 2.12
CA ASP A 247 15.50 13.81 0.86
C ASP A 247 15.85 12.33 0.63
N PHE A 248 14.84 11.51 0.41
CA PHE A 248 14.98 10.04 0.32
C PHE A 248 15.79 9.59 -0.90
N THR A 249 15.77 10.37 -1.99
CA THR A 249 16.58 10.09 -3.19
C THR A 249 18.08 10.15 -2.93
N SER A 250 18.54 10.88 -1.91
CA SER A 250 19.95 10.88 -1.49
C SER A 250 20.45 9.52 -0.99
N ALA A 251 19.53 8.61 -0.66
CA ALA A 251 19.82 7.25 -0.22
C ALA A 251 20.00 6.23 -1.37
N LEU A 252 19.81 6.66 -2.62
CA LEU A 252 20.02 5.81 -3.81
C LEU A 252 21.52 5.61 -4.08
N VAL A 253 22.18 4.92 -3.14
CA VAL A 253 23.59 4.60 -3.17
C VAL A 253 23.75 3.10 -2.98
N ALA A 254 24.39 2.44 -3.95
CA ALA A 254 24.61 0.99 -3.94
C ALA A 254 25.79 0.61 -3.04
N ASP A 255 25.63 0.77 -1.73
CA ASP A 255 26.64 0.44 -0.71
C ASP A 255 25.97 0.06 0.62
N VAL A 256 26.18 -1.19 1.04
CA VAL A 256 25.72 -1.72 2.34
C VAL A 256 26.88 -2.21 3.20
N LYS A 257 28.12 -1.81 2.89
CA LYS A 257 29.31 -2.26 3.62
C LYS A 257 29.19 -1.91 5.11
N GLY A 258 29.30 -2.94 5.96
CA GLY A 258 29.18 -2.83 7.41
C GLY A 258 27.77 -2.62 7.93
N MET A 259 26.74 -2.63 7.05
CA MET A 259 25.34 -2.60 7.48
C MET A 259 24.97 -3.92 8.15
N LYS A 260 24.44 -3.86 9.36
CA LYS A 260 23.99 -5.04 10.13
C LYS A 260 22.56 -5.38 9.77
N ILE A 261 22.36 -6.57 9.23
CA ILE A 261 21.05 -7.10 8.82
C ILE A 261 20.70 -8.28 9.71
N GLY A 262 19.58 -8.18 10.43
CA GLY A 262 19.03 -9.25 11.26
C GLY A 262 18.00 -10.07 10.51
N ILE A 263 18.08 -11.40 10.61
CA ILE A 263 17.07 -12.34 10.09
C ILE A 263 16.36 -12.99 11.28
N PRO A 264 15.07 -12.66 11.53
CA PRO A 264 14.31 -13.29 12.60
C PRO A 264 14.06 -14.77 12.29
N ARG A 265 14.53 -15.70 13.14
CA ARG A 265 14.24 -17.14 12.97
C ARG A 265 12.75 -17.44 12.98
N ASP A 266 11.99 -16.68 13.77
CA ASP A 266 10.53 -16.81 13.89
C ASP A 266 9.79 -16.56 12.57
N TYR A 267 10.38 -15.85 11.61
CA TYR A 267 9.81 -15.64 10.28
C TYR A 267 10.03 -16.81 9.31
N PHE A 268 10.90 -17.76 9.66
CA PHE A 268 11.29 -18.88 8.81
C PHE A 268 10.86 -20.25 9.37
N GLY A 269 9.82 -20.25 10.21
CA GLY A 269 9.24 -21.43 10.84
C GLY A 269 8.22 -22.18 9.97
N GLU A 270 7.39 -22.99 10.65
CA GLU A 270 6.34 -23.76 10.02
C GLU A 270 5.31 -22.86 9.31
N GLY A 271 4.85 -23.29 8.13
CA GLY A 271 3.86 -22.55 7.32
C GLY A 271 4.45 -21.62 6.26
N LEU A 272 5.75 -21.36 6.27
CA LEU A 272 6.43 -20.64 5.18
C LEU A 272 6.75 -21.61 4.03
N ASP A 273 6.32 -21.25 2.82
CA ASP A 273 6.63 -21.99 1.61
C ASP A 273 8.15 -22.09 1.41
N PRO A 274 8.69 -23.30 1.11
CA PRO A 274 10.12 -23.48 0.89
C PRO A 274 10.70 -22.63 -0.24
N GLU A 275 9.96 -22.39 -1.33
CA GLU A 275 10.45 -21.56 -2.44
C GLU A 275 10.56 -20.09 -2.02
N VAL A 276 9.59 -19.61 -1.21
CA VAL A 276 9.65 -18.25 -0.62
C VAL A 276 10.82 -18.13 0.34
N ARG A 277 10.99 -19.12 1.22
CA ARG A 277 12.13 -19.15 2.16
C ARG A 277 13.46 -19.06 1.44
N ASP A 278 13.65 -19.92 0.45
CA ASP A 278 14.93 -20.05 -0.26
C ASP A 278 15.23 -18.79 -1.08
N ALA A 279 14.25 -18.17 -1.71
CA ALA A 279 14.41 -16.91 -2.45
C ALA A 279 14.80 -15.74 -1.51
N VAL A 280 14.14 -15.63 -0.35
CA VAL A 280 14.42 -14.57 0.63
C VAL A 280 15.81 -14.73 1.26
N LEU A 281 16.21 -15.96 1.58
CA LEU A 281 17.56 -16.23 2.09
C LEU A 281 18.62 -16.00 1.02
N ALA A 282 18.37 -16.33 -0.23
CA ALA A 282 19.27 -16.01 -1.35
C ALA A 282 19.46 -14.48 -1.50
N ALA A 283 18.40 -13.69 -1.33
CA ALA A 283 18.50 -12.23 -1.34
C ALA A 283 19.39 -11.69 -0.18
N ALA A 284 19.28 -12.30 0.98
CA ALA A 284 20.19 -11.96 2.10
C ALA A 284 21.67 -12.25 1.79
N GLU A 285 21.98 -13.37 1.10
CA GLU A 285 23.34 -13.69 0.67
C GLU A 285 23.86 -12.70 -0.40
N VAL A 286 22.99 -12.16 -1.26
CA VAL A 286 23.37 -11.08 -2.19
C VAL A 286 23.82 -9.84 -1.41
N LEU A 287 23.05 -9.38 -0.42
CA LEU A 287 23.42 -8.23 0.42
C LEU A 287 24.72 -8.49 1.21
N LYS A 288 24.90 -9.71 1.71
CA LYS A 288 26.14 -10.12 2.38
C LYS A 288 27.34 -10.10 1.43
N ALA A 289 27.18 -10.52 0.19
CA ALA A 289 28.22 -10.43 -0.83
C ALA A 289 28.60 -8.97 -1.17
N GLN A 290 27.67 -8.02 -0.99
CA GLN A 290 27.91 -6.57 -1.09
C GLN A 290 28.53 -5.96 0.18
N GLY A 291 28.85 -6.77 1.19
CA GLY A 291 29.56 -6.35 2.39
C GLY A 291 28.68 -6.05 3.60
N ALA A 292 27.39 -6.41 3.58
CA ALA A 292 26.57 -6.37 4.78
C ALA A 292 26.96 -7.51 5.76
N GLU A 293 26.76 -7.25 7.05
CA GLU A 293 26.89 -8.26 8.12
C GLU A 293 25.51 -8.86 8.38
N VAL A 294 25.31 -10.14 8.03
CA VAL A 294 24.01 -10.83 8.16
C VAL A 294 24.06 -11.82 9.32
N GLU A 295 23.10 -11.70 10.23
CA GLU A 295 22.99 -12.54 11.43
C GLU A 295 21.54 -13.00 11.66
N GLU A 296 21.34 -14.23 12.12
CA GLU A 296 20.04 -14.69 12.63
C GLU A 296 19.84 -14.29 14.09
N PHE A 297 18.60 -14.00 14.46
CA PHE A 297 18.21 -13.69 15.84
C PHE A 297 16.78 -14.13 16.14
N ASP A 298 16.38 -14.12 17.41
CA ASP A 298 15.02 -14.45 17.83
C ASP A 298 14.22 -13.17 18.05
N LEU A 299 13.07 -13.03 17.35
CA LEU A 299 12.14 -11.91 17.48
C LEU A 299 10.90 -12.37 18.24
N SER A 300 10.82 -12.10 19.52
CA SER A 300 9.73 -12.53 20.37
C SER A 300 8.39 -11.87 20.00
N LEU A 301 7.27 -12.54 20.35
CA LEU A 301 5.90 -12.03 20.27
C LEU A 301 5.30 -11.95 18.84
N VAL A 302 5.93 -12.52 17.82
CA VAL A 302 5.38 -12.56 16.45
C VAL A 302 4.03 -13.27 16.43
N ASP A 303 3.86 -14.37 17.16
CA ASP A 303 2.61 -15.16 17.25
C ASP A 303 1.42 -14.36 17.80
N TYR A 304 1.69 -13.29 18.54
CA TYR A 304 0.66 -12.42 19.09
C TYR A 304 0.26 -11.27 18.15
N ALA A 305 0.95 -11.09 17.02
CA ALA A 305 0.71 -9.98 16.13
C ALA A 305 -0.69 -10.03 15.50
N ILE A 306 -1.10 -11.19 14.97
CA ILE A 306 -2.42 -11.38 14.33
C ILE A 306 -3.57 -11.05 15.30
N PRO A 307 -3.74 -11.70 16.45
CA PRO A 307 -4.85 -11.41 17.35
C PRO A 307 -4.81 -9.96 17.87
N THR A 308 -3.63 -9.41 18.10
CA THR A 308 -3.46 -8.01 18.53
C THR A 308 -3.95 -7.04 17.45
N TYR A 309 -3.52 -7.24 16.22
CA TYR A 309 -3.88 -6.40 15.09
C TYR A 309 -5.40 -6.42 14.84
N TYR A 310 -5.99 -7.60 14.68
CA TYR A 310 -7.42 -7.70 14.37
C TYR A 310 -8.31 -7.17 15.48
N THR A 311 -7.88 -7.25 16.73
CA THR A 311 -8.59 -6.65 17.85
C THR A 311 -8.57 -5.12 17.77
N ILE A 312 -7.39 -4.50 17.56
CA ILE A 312 -7.24 -3.05 17.49
C ILE A 312 -7.88 -2.51 16.20
N ALA A 313 -7.56 -3.09 15.06
CA ALA A 313 -8.06 -2.64 13.77
C ALA A 313 -9.58 -2.74 13.65
N ALA A 314 -10.19 -3.83 14.16
CA ALA A 314 -11.64 -3.96 14.18
C ALA A 314 -12.30 -2.94 15.12
N ALA A 315 -11.72 -2.68 16.29
CA ALA A 315 -12.20 -1.66 17.22
C ALA A 315 -12.19 -0.27 16.58
N GLU A 316 -11.08 0.12 15.96
CA GLU A 316 -10.94 1.41 15.27
C GLU A 316 -11.85 1.49 14.04
N ALA A 317 -12.00 0.42 13.26
CA ALA A 317 -12.91 0.34 12.14
C ALA A 317 -14.37 0.57 12.55
N SER A 318 -14.82 -0.06 13.65
CA SER A 318 -16.19 0.11 14.12
C SER A 318 -16.50 1.57 14.46
N SER A 319 -15.55 2.30 15.05
CA SER A 319 -15.67 3.74 15.32
C SER A 319 -15.55 4.58 14.05
N ASN A 320 -14.58 4.30 13.18
CA ASN A 320 -14.35 5.08 11.95
C ASN A 320 -15.52 4.98 10.97
N LEU A 321 -16.14 3.79 10.85
CA LEU A 321 -17.22 3.56 9.89
C LEU A 321 -18.62 3.89 10.45
N GLU A 322 -18.76 4.32 11.71
CA GLU A 322 -20.05 4.74 12.28
C GLU A 322 -20.69 5.90 11.54
N ARG A 323 -19.86 6.80 10.97
CA ARG A 323 -20.29 7.99 10.22
C ARG A 323 -21.01 7.70 8.91
N PHE A 324 -20.82 6.51 8.35
CA PHE A 324 -21.50 6.08 7.12
C PHE A 324 -22.84 5.45 7.45
N ASP A 325 -23.83 6.29 7.68
CA ASP A 325 -25.13 5.93 8.25
C ASP A 325 -26.33 6.16 7.28
N GLY A 326 -26.04 6.68 6.08
CA GLY A 326 -27.07 7.03 5.10
C GLY A 326 -27.82 8.34 5.41
N VAL A 327 -27.40 9.09 6.44
CA VAL A 327 -27.96 10.42 6.78
C VAL A 327 -26.98 11.53 6.38
N LYS A 328 -25.76 11.52 6.96
CA LYS A 328 -24.72 12.49 6.64
C LYS A 328 -23.92 12.06 5.41
N TYR A 329 -23.60 10.79 5.34
CA TYR A 329 -22.77 10.21 4.28
C TYR A 329 -23.32 8.87 3.82
N GLY A 330 -23.04 8.59 2.55
CA GLY A 330 -23.17 7.27 2.01
C GLY A 330 -24.56 6.89 1.50
N TYR A 331 -24.65 5.66 1.03
CA TYR A 331 -25.87 5.04 0.52
C TYR A 331 -26.99 5.08 1.54
N ARG A 332 -28.20 5.50 1.08
CA ARG A 332 -29.43 5.49 1.86
C ARG A 332 -30.44 4.52 1.25
N ALA A 333 -30.91 3.57 2.06
CA ALA A 333 -32.01 2.69 1.67
C ALA A 333 -33.29 3.48 1.45
N GLN A 334 -33.97 3.22 0.33
CA GLN A 334 -35.18 3.97 -0.07
C GLN A 334 -36.43 3.49 0.65
N ASP A 335 -36.53 2.18 0.94
CA ASP A 335 -37.75 1.54 1.46
C ASP A 335 -37.65 1.39 2.99
N ALA A 336 -37.58 2.50 3.72
CA ALA A 336 -37.52 2.49 5.18
C ALA A 336 -38.79 3.12 5.79
N GLU A 337 -39.47 2.37 6.64
CA GLU A 337 -40.69 2.78 7.31
C GLU A 337 -40.44 3.78 8.45
N ASP A 338 -39.26 3.71 9.05
CA ASP A 338 -38.82 4.56 10.16
C ASP A 338 -37.29 4.79 10.12
N LEU A 339 -36.82 5.71 10.97
CA LEU A 339 -35.41 6.09 11.06
C LEU A 339 -34.51 4.90 11.44
N HIS A 340 -34.91 4.07 12.37
CA HIS A 340 -34.14 2.91 12.81
C HIS A 340 -33.99 1.86 11.69
N THR A 341 -35.06 1.58 10.97
CA THR A 341 -35.07 0.71 9.80
C THR A 341 -34.21 1.27 8.68
N MET A 342 -34.25 2.60 8.48
CA MET A 342 -33.38 3.27 7.49
C MET A 342 -31.89 3.07 7.82
N TYR A 343 -31.46 3.31 9.05
CA TYR A 343 -30.06 3.04 9.47
C TYR A 343 -29.66 1.58 9.26
N LYS A 344 -30.48 0.64 9.72
CA LYS A 344 -30.20 -0.80 9.59
C LYS A 344 -30.07 -1.21 8.12
N ARG A 345 -31.02 -0.82 7.28
CA ARG A 345 -31.04 -1.19 5.86
C ARG A 345 -29.89 -0.53 5.11
N SER A 346 -29.62 0.76 5.33
CA SER A 346 -28.52 1.48 4.68
C SER A 346 -27.17 0.80 4.96
N ARG A 347 -26.88 0.49 6.21
CA ARG A 347 -25.62 -0.16 6.58
C ARG A 347 -25.56 -1.63 6.15
N SER A 348 -26.64 -2.39 6.26
CA SER A 348 -26.64 -3.81 5.86
C SER A 348 -26.56 -4.02 4.35
N GLN A 349 -27.12 -3.10 3.56
CA GLN A 349 -27.08 -3.15 2.09
C GLN A 349 -25.84 -2.47 1.51
N GLY A 350 -25.32 -1.45 2.20
CA GLY A 350 -24.19 -0.64 1.75
C GLY A 350 -22.83 -1.26 2.03
N PHE A 351 -22.68 -2.01 3.12
CA PHE A 351 -21.42 -2.68 3.47
C PHE A 351 -21.41 -4.15 3.07
N GLY A 352 -20.27 -4.61 2.57
CA GLY A 352 -19.99 -6.01 2.27
C GLY A 352 -19.81 -6.89 3.52
N PRO A 353 -19.73 -8.21 3.34
CA PRO A 353 -19.67 -9.18 4.44
C PRO A 353 -18.46 -9.00 5.38
N GLU A 354 -17.26 -8.77 4.82
CA GLU A 354 -16.03 -8.62 5.62
C GLU A 354 -16.06 -7.36 6.47
N VAL A 355 -16.47 -6.23 5.90
CA VAL A 355 -16.60 -4.96 6.63
C VAL A 355 -17.60 -5.09 7.77
N LYS A 356 -18.76 -5.72 7.53
CA LYS A 356 -19.75 -6.00 8.58
C LYS A 356 -19.19 -6.87 9.70
N ARG A 357 -18.40 -7.91 9.35
CA ARG A 357 -17.73 -8.78 10.34
C ARG A 357 -16.82 -7.98 11.24
N ARG A 358 -15.97 -7.11 10.66
CA ARG A 358 -15.02 -6.29 11.45
C ARG A 358 -15.72 -5.22 12.28
N ILE A 359 -16.79 -4.60 11.79
CA ILE A 359 -17.60 -3.67 12.58
C ILE A 359 -18.22 -4.38 13.79
N MET A 360 -18.78 -5.58 13.60
CA MET A 360 -19.38 -6.33 14.70
C MET A 360 -18.34 -6.78 15.72
N LEU A 361 -17.18 -7.28 15.26
CA LEU A 361 -16.06 -7.65 16.14
C LEU A 361 -15.56 -6.43 16.92
N GLY A 362 -15.39 -5.29 16.25
CA GLY A 362 -14.95 -4.06 16.89
C GLY A 362 -15.94 -3.55 17.94
N SER A 363 -17.22 -3.56 17.64
CA SER A 363 -18.27 -3.20 18.59
C SER A 363 -18.29 -4.14 19.82
N PHE A 364 -18.03 -5.43 19.60
CA PHE A 364 -17.92 -6.41 20.69
C PHE A 364 -16.72 -6.12 21.59
N VAL A 365 -15.52 -5.94 21.04
CA VAL A 365 -14.30 -5.72 21.84
C VAL A 365 -14.29 -4.37 22.56
N LEU A 366 -15.07 -3.40 22.09
CA LEU A 366 -15.24 -2.10 22.76
C LEU A 366 -16.41 -2.07 23.77
N SER A 367 -17.22 -3.14 23.85
CA SER A 367 -18.38 -3.18 24.72
C SER A 367 -17.99 -3.31 26.21
N SER A 368 -18.92 -2.90 27.09
CA SER A 368 -18.74 -2.99 28.54
C SER A 368 -18.48 -4.44 28.98
N GLY A 369 -17.45 -4.65 29.80
CA GLY A 369 -17.01 -5.96 30.28
C GLY A 369 -15.96 -6.65 29.36
N TYR A 370 -15.81 -6.23 28.10
CA TYR A 370 -14.82 -6.78 27.16
C TYR A 370 -13.68 -5.81 26.83
N TYR A 371 -13.89 -4.51 27.02
CA TYR A 371 -12.90 -3.47 26.70
C TYR A 371 -11.54 -3.72 27.36
N ASP A 372 -11.52 -3.97 28.67
CA ASP A 372 -10.28 -4.24 29.41
C ASP A 372 -9.64 -5.58 29.02
N ALA A 373 -10.48 -6.61 28.84
CA ALA A 373 -10.03 -7.97 28.57
C ALA A 373 -9.45 -8.14 27.15
N TYR A 374 -9.95 -7.38 26.17
CA TYR A 374 -9.53 -7.49 24.78
C TYR A 374 -8.81 -6.25 24.29
N TYR A 375 -9.45 -5.08 24.25
CA TYR A 375 -8.88 -3.88 23.64
C TYR A 375 -7.66 -3.34 24.40
N LEU A 376 -7.78 -3.12 25.72
CA LEU A 376 -6.63 -2.67 26.53
C LEU A 376 -5.51 -3.71 26.56
N LYS A 377 -5.86 -5.01 26.59
CA LYS A 377 -4.86 -6.06 26.52
C LYS A 377 -4.11 -6.03 25.18
N ALA A 378 -4.81 -5.86 24.07
CA ALA A 378 -4.19 -5.74 22.75
C ALA A 378 -3.27 -4.50 22.66
N LEU A 379 -3.64 -3.36 23.24
CA LEU A 379 -2.77 -2.18 23.29
C LEU A 379 -1.48 -2.43 24.11
N ARG A 380 -1.57 -3.20 25.20
CA ARG A 380 -0.38 -3.61 25.98
C ARG A 380 0.53 -4.54 25.17
N VAL A 381 -0.05 -5.50 24.44
CA VAL A 381 0.73 -6.39 23.57
C VAL A 381 1.36 -5.63 22.42
N LYS A 382 0.64 -4.66 21.81
CA LYS A 382 1.20 -3.73 20.82
C LYS A 382 2.47 -3.05 21.33
N ALA A 383 2.44 -2.54 22.58
CA ALA A 383 3.60 -1.90 23.19
C ALA A 383 4.78 -2.87 23.40
N LEU A 384 4.49 -4.14 23.75
CA LEU A 384 5.53 -5.17 23.89
C LEU A 384 6.14 -5.58 22.55
N ILE A 385 5.33 -5.68 21.49
CA ILE A 385 5.81 -5.91 20.12
C ILE A 385 6.74 -4.77 19.69
N LYS A 386 6.34 -3.50 19.92
CA LYS A 386 7.21 -2.34 19.62
C LYS A 386 8.55 -2.46 20.37
N LYS A 387 8.52 -2.80 21.66
CA LYS A 387 9.72 -2.97 22.47
C LYS A 387 10.65 -4.06 21.93
N ALA A 388 10.11 -5.20 21.46
CA ALA A 388 10.91 -6.26 20.86
C ALA A 388 11.65 -5.78 19.61
N PHE A 389 11.00 -4.97 18.75
CA PHE A 389 11.67 -4.33 17.62
C PHE A 389 12.73 -3.30 18.05
N ASP A 390 12.45 -2.48 19.10
CA ASP A 390 13.42 -1.51 19.62
C ASP A 390 14.71 -2.20 20.11
N GLU A 391 14.56 -3.36 20.79
CA GLU A 391 15.69 -4.19 21.22
C GLU A 391 16.48 -4.75 20.03
N ALA A 392 15.78 -5.18 18.96
CA ALA A 392 16.43 -5.64 17.74
C ALA A 392 17.17 -4.51 17.01
N PHE A 393 16.57 -3.33 16.88
CA PHE A 393 17.17 -2.16 16.24
C PHE A 393 18.32 -1.51 17.05
N ALA A 394 18.46 -1.84 18.33
CA ALA A 394 19.66 -1.50 19.08
C ALA A 394 20.93 -2.23 18.53
N LYS A 395 20.73 -3.35 17.80
CA LYS A 395 21.81 -4.17 17.23
C LYS A 395 21.88 -4.11 15.71
N TYR A 396 20.71 -4.12 15.03
CA TYR A 396 20.60 -4.19 13.57
C TYR A 396 20.18 -2.87 12.95
N ASN A 397 20.66 -2.59 11.74
CA ASN A 397 20.23 -1.44 10.95
C ASN A 397 18.95 -1.74 10.15
N VAL A 398 18.82 -3.01 9.72
CA VAL A 398 17.70 -3.51 8.91
C VAL A 398 17.34 -4.92 9.40
N ILE A 399 16.07 -5.25 9.40
CA ILE A 399 15.57 -6.61 9.57
C ILE A 399 15.07 -7.09 8.21
N LEU A 400 15.46 -8.31 7.80
CA LEU A 400 15.08 -8.91 6.53
C LEU A 400 14.22 -10.15 6.77
N GLY A 401 13.15 -10.29 6.01
CA GLY A 401 12.26 -11.45 6.06
C GLY A 401 11.34 -11.56 4.85
N PRO A 402 10.47 -12.58 4.80
CA PRO A 402 9.45 -12.69 3.77
C PRO A 402 8.36 -11.63 3.94
N VAL A 403 7.67 -11.29 2.84
CA VAL A 403 6.47 -10.43 2.87
C VAL A 403 5.22 -11.24 3.19
N ALA A 404 5.09 -12.39 2.59
CA ALA A 404 3.95 -13.29 2.73
C ALA A 404 4.41 -14.75 2.83
N PRO A 405 3.63 -15.66 3.41
CA PRO A 405 4.02 -17.06 3.58
C PRO A 405 4.08 -17.86 2.27
N THR A 406 3.37 -17.41 1.23
CA THR A 406 3.31 -18.06 -0.09
C THR A 406 3.38 -17.00 -1.18
N THR A 407 3.55 -17.42 -2.43
CA THR A 407 3.24 -16.60 -3.60
C THR A 407 1.73 -16.35 -3.70
N ALA A 408 1.30 -15.54 -4.67
CA ALA A 408 -0.10 -15.16 -4.83
C ALA A 408 -1.03 -16.38 -4.89
N PRO A 409 -2.01 -16.53 -3.99
CA PRO A 409 -2.97 -17.63 -4.02
C PRO A 409 -3.95 -17.50 -5.21
N LYS A 410 -4.59 -18.62 -5.57
CA LYS A 410 -5.64 -18.61 -6.59
C LYS A 410 -6.86 -17.84 -6.13
N LEU A 411 -7.54 -17.20 -7.09
CA LEU A 411 -8.82 -16.54 -6.87
C LEU A 411 -9.82 -17.50 -6.19
N GLY A 412 -10.59 -16.98 -5.25
CA GLY A 412 -11.59 -17.71 -4.47
C GLY A 412 -11.05 -18.56 -3.32
N SER A 413 -9.74 -18.83 -3.27
CA SER A 413 -9.17 -19.76 -2.28
C SER A 413 -9.17 -19.23 -0.83
N SER A 414 -9.22 -17.91 -0.66
CA SER A 414 -9.20 -17.25 0.66
C SER A 414 -10.57 -16.78 1.13
N LEU A 415 -11.55 -16.63 0.24
CA LEU A 415 -12.89 -16.13 0.58
C LEU A 415 -13.69 -17.09 1.48
N ALA A 416 -13.48 -18.38 1.32
CA ALA A 416 -14.18 -19.43 2.09
C ALA A 416 -13.66 -19.56 3.54
N ASP A 417 -12.41 -19.12 3.78
CA ASP A 417 -11.76 -19.21 5.08
C ASP A 417 -11.06 -17.89 5.45
N PRO A 418 -11.72 -17.01 6.23
CA PRO A 418 -11.13 -15.74 6.66
C PRO A 418 -9.82 -15.89 7.45
N ILE A 419 -9.66 -17.01 8.19
CA ILE A 419 -8.43 -17.24 8.95
C ILE A 419 -7.24 -17.44 8.01
N LYS A 420 -7.44 -18.14 6.89
CA LYS A 420 -6.40 -18.30 5.87
C LYS A 420 -5.97 -16.96 5.27
N MET A 421 -6.93 -16.06 5.02
CA MET A 421 -6.63 -14.70 4.56
C MET A 421 -5.81 -13.94 5.62
N TYR A 422 -6.19 -14.04 6.91
CA TYR A 422 -5.51 -13.35 8.00
C TYR A 422 -4.08 -13.85 8.23
N LEU A 423 -3.84 -15.15 8.05
CA LEU A 423 -2.50 -15.74 8.15
C LEU A 423 -1.56 -15.25 7.03
N GLY A 424 -2.09 -14.83 5.89
CA GLY A 424 -1.32 -14.24 4.81
C GLY A 424 -0.58 -12.95 5.20
N ASP A 425 -1.02 -12.26 6.25
CA ASP A 425 -0.45 -10.99 6.70
C ASP A 425 0.52 -11.12 7.89
N ILE A 426 0.86 -12.37 8.29
CA ILE A 426 1.62 -12.65 9.53
C ILE A 426 2.96 -11.90 9.62
N TYR A 427 3.66 -11.71 8.49
CA TYR A 427 4.97 -11.05 8.45
C TYR A 427 4.90 -9.53 8.30
N THR A 428 3.72 -8.96 7.99
CA THR A 428 3.58 -7.52 7.73
C THR A 428 2.92 -6.78 8.88
N ILE A 429 2.01 -7.42 9.61
CA ILE A 429 1.18 -6.80 10.65
C ILE A 429 1.99 -6.22 11.80
N SER A 430 3.02 -6.94 12.28
CA SER A 430 3.85 -6.52 13.41
C SER A 430 4.54 -5.17 13.17
N ILE A 431 4.89 -4.89 11.92
CA ILE A 431 5.52 -3.64 11.48
C ILE A 431 4.55 -2.45 11.62
N ASN A 432 3.26 -2.65 11.28
CA ASN A 432 2.23 -1.63 11.49
C ASN A 432 1.95 -1.40 12.98
N LEU A 433 1.85 -2.47 13.76
CA LEU A 433 1.68 -2.38 15.22
C LEU A 433 2.82 -1.60 15.88
N ALA A 434 4.05 -1.79 15.41
CA ALA A 434 5.23 -1.07 15.89
C ALA A 434 5.43 0.32 15.26
N GLY A 435 4.63 0.72 14.25
CA GLY A 435 4.74 2.00 13.56
C GLY A 435 5.96 2.15 12.65
N LEU A 436 6.66 1.05 12.34
CA LEU A 436 7.93 1.00 11.62
C LEU A 436 7.76 1.15 10.11
N PRO A 437 8.78 1.61 9.38
CA PRO A 437 8.83 1.56 7.92
C PRO A 437 9.17 0.16 7.43
N GLY A 438 8.66 -0.20 6.25
CA GLY A 438 8.99 -1.44 5.57
C GLY A 438 8.85 -1.31 4.06
N ILE A 439 9.75 -1.93 3.33
CA ILE A 439 9.74 -1.97 1.86
C ILE A 439 9.71 -3.42 1.38
N SER A 440 8.86 -3.72 0.40
CA SER A 440 8.83 -4.96 -0.34
C SER A 440 9.58 -4.79 -1.65
N VAL A 441 10.52 -5.69 -1.92
CA VAL A 441 11.31 -5.71 -3.16
C VAL A 441 11.22 -7.10 -3.77
N PRO A 442 10.95 -7.26 -5.08
CA PRO A 442 10.97 -8.56 -5.74
C PRO A 442 12.33 -9.25 -5.59
N CYS A 443 12.34 -10.53 -5.18
CA CYS A 443 13.58 -11.27 -4.95
C CYS A 443 13.65 -12.64 -5.64
N GLY A 444 12.67 -12.99 -6.45
CA GLY A 444 12.63 -14.23 -7.20
C GLY A 444 11.24 -14.55 -7.70
N THR A 445 11.08 -15.78 -8.19
CA THR A 445 9.80 -16.38 -8.58
C THR A 445 9.73 -17.81 -8.09
N ASP A 446 8.51 -18.31 -7.87
CA ASP A 446 8.29 -19.73 -7.63
C ASP A 446 8.40 -20.57 -8.91
N SER A 447 8.23 -21.88 -8.78
CA SER A 447 8.26 -22.84 -9.89
C SER A 447 7.13 -22.61 -10.93
N GLN A 448 6.10 -21.81 -10.61
CA GLN A 448 5.02 -21.42 -11.52
C GLN A 448 5.26 -20.04 -12.16
N GLY A 449 6.36 -19.36 -11.82
CA GLY A 449 6.71 -18.03 -12.29
C GLY A 449 5.99 -16.89 -11.55
N LEU A 450 5.35 -17.17 -10.42
CA LEU A 450 4.72 -16.15 -9.57
C LEU A 450 5.78 -15.42 -8.73
N PRO A 451 5.72 -14.09 -8.62
CA PRO A 451 6.72 -13.31 -7.92
C PRO A 451 6.81 -13.62 -6.41
N ILE A 452 8.02 -13.53 -5.91
CA ILE A 452 8.36 -13.57 -4.48
C ILE A 452 8.97 -12.23 -4.10
N GLY A 453 8.48 -11.62 -3.00
CA GLY A 453 9.05 -10.41 -2.43
C GLY A 453 9.76 -10.67 -1.11
N MET A 454 10.95 -10.09 -0.94
CA MET A 454 11.56 -9.91 0.38
C MET A 454 11.07 -8.62 1.01
N GLN A 455 11.01 -8.59 2.35
CA GLN A 455 10.73 -7.40 3.13
C GLN A 455 11.98 -6.93 3.86
N LEU A 456 12.30 -5.64 3.72
CA LEU A 456 13.26 -4.95 4.55
C LEU A 456 12.52 -4.04 5.51
N ILE A 457 12.82 -4.13 6.80
CA ILE A 457 12.19 -3.39 7.89
C ILE A 457 13.25 -2.51 8.55
N GLY A 458 12.94 -1.24 8.77
CA GLY A 458 13.81 -0.28 9.43
C GLY A 458 13.26 0.19 10.77
N ASP A 459 14.12 0.80 11.57
CA ASP A 459 13.67 1.55 12.74
C ASP A 459 12.87 2.80 12.30
N CYS A 460 12.11 3.37 13.24
CA CYS A 460 11.33 4.58 12.99
C CYS A 460 12.19 5.69 12.36
N PHE A 461 11.69 6.28 11.28
CA PHE A 461 12.34 7.37 10.54
C PHE A 461 13.70 6.99 9.89
N LYS A 462 13.93 5.69 9.64
CA LYS A 462 15.12 5.19 8.94
C LYS A 462 14.82 4.71 7.52
N GLU A 463 13.87 5.36 6.84
CA GLU A 463 13.52 5.06 5.45
C GLU A 463 14.75 5.09 4.52
N LYS A 464 15.66 6.05 4.71
CA LYS A 464 16.89 6.14 3.92
C LYS A 464 17.76 4.89 4.03
N THR A 465 17.84 4.27 5.22
CA THR A 465 18.56 3.03 5.43
C THR A 465 17.94 1.88 4.64
N LEU A 466 16.60 1.81 4.64
CA LEU A 466 15.85 0.81 3.86
C LEU A 466 16.04 0.99 2.35
N ILE A 467 15.88 2.23 1.86
CA ILE A 467 16.06 2.57 0.45
C ILE A 467 17.47 2.20 -0.01
N ARG A 468 18.48 2.52 0.77
CA ARG A 468 19.86 2.16 0.48
C ARG A 468 20.07 0.66 0.36
N ALA A 469 19.54 -0.13 1.30
CA ALA A 469 19.62 -1.59 1.27
C ALA A 469 18.85 -2.17 0.07
N ALA A 470 17.63 -1.71 -0.16
CA ALA A 470 16.78 -2.13 -1.27
C ALA A 470 17.42 -1.79 -2.63
N TYR A 471 17.94 -0.57 -2.77
CA TYR A 471 18.63 -0.12 -3.99
C TYR A 471 19.90 -0.92 -4.24
N THR A 472 20.73 -1.18 -3.21
CA THR A 472 21.93 -2.01 -3.35
C THR A 472 21.56 -3.40 -3.86
N TYR A 473 20.55 -4.03 -3.26
CA TYR A 473 20.08 -5.33 -3.70
C TYR A 473 19.62 -5.27 -5.16
N GLU A 474 18.72 -4.34 -5.51
CA GLU A 474 18.16 -4.21 -6.85
C GLU A 474 19.26 -4.01 -7.91
N GLN A 475 20.28 -3.17 -7.65
CA GLN A 475 21.38 -2.95 -8.58
C GLN A 475 22.31 -4.16 -8.69
N SER A 476 22.34 -5.04 -7.68
CA SER A 476 23.20 -6.23 -7.69
C SER A 476 22.61 -7.41 -8.47
N VAL A 477 21.30 -7.40 -8.74
CA VAL A 477 20.58 -8.47 -9.44
C VAL A 477 20.08 -8.06 -10.83
N LYS A 478 20.22 -6.78 -11.22
CA LYS A 478 20.04 -6.28 -12.59
C LYS A 478 21.24 -6.65 -13.47
#